data_d80199117acfc96aeb7dbc3760ba9923
#
_entry.id   d80199117acfc96aeb7dbc3760ba9923
#
_cell.length_a   1.000
_cell.length_b   1.000
_cell.length_c   1.000
_cell.angle_alpha   90.00
_cell.angle_beta   90.00
_cell.angle_gamma   90.00
#
_symmetry.space_group_name_H-M   'P 1'
#
loop_
_entity.id
_entity.type
_entity.pdbx_description
1 polymer ?
#
loop_
_entity_poly.entity_id
_entity_poly.type
_entity_poly.pdbx_seq_one_letter_code
_entity_poly.pdbx_strand_id
1 'polypeptide(L)'
;MTATDAVARGPGGWHHDDVDYLLAQVNIARMREPLDSPRLADFVAALDPVNAVADAAPGFVWRLQTEDGNATAVHAFEWDRAGSAGVLVNMSVWESVEALAAYVYSDTHREVLRRRRQWFERMAEAQAALWWIQRGHTPATDEAEERVVHLREFGPTPYAFTLKEHFPPPDVTGSGPIRSPEEWTCPV
;
A
#
# COMPACT_ATOMS: atom_id res chain seq x y z
N MET A 1 -61.26 -11.19 -0.32
CA MET A 1 -60.47 -10.38 0.63
C MET A 1 -59.28 -11.18 1.04
N THR A 2 -58.20 -10.98 0.39
CA THR A 2 -56.92 -11.66 0.65
C THR A 2 -55.89 -10.58 1.03
N ALA A 3 -55.43 -10.63 2.29
CA ALA A 3 -54.40 -9.75 2.81
C ALA A 3 -53.05 -10.14 2.24
N THR A 4 -52.37 -9.19 1.61
CA THR A 4 -51.02 -9.33 1.11
C THR A 4 -50.05 -9.06 2.24
N ASP A 5 -49.31 -10.09 2.66
CA ASP A 5 -48.21 -9.97 3.60
C ASP A 5 -47.04 -9.20 2.96
N ALA A 6 -46.79 -8.01 3.47
CA ALA A 6 -45.58 -7.25 3.18
C ALA A 6 -44.44 -7.77 4.05
N VAL A 7 -43.54 -8.55 3.46
CA VAL A 7 -42.29 -8.94 4.10
C VAL A 7 -41.39 -7.72 4.19
N ALA A 8 -41.19 -7.20 5.39
CA ALA A 8 -40.21 -6.18 5.70
C ALA A 8 -38.78 -6.75 5.49
N ARG A 9 -38.05 -6.25 4.49
CA ARG A 9 -36.60 -6.50 4.33
C ARG A 9 -35.89 -5.75 5.45
N GLY A 10 -35.24 -6.49 6.33
CA GLY A 10 -34.33 -5.94 7.33
C GLY A 10 -33.08 -5.31 6.69
N PRO A 11 -32.34 -4.46 7.43
CA PRO A 11 -31.16 -3.77 6.89
C PRO A 11 -30.12 -4.80 6.44
N GLY A 12 -29.73 -4.71 5.16
CA GLY A 12 -28.85 -5.64 4.49
C GLY A 12 -27.51 -5.76 5.21
N GLY A 13 -27.16 -6.98 5.57
CA GLY A 13 -25.79 -7.32 5.95
C GLY A 13 -24.88 -7.10 4.73
N TRP A 14 -23.83 -6.36 4.91
CA TRP A 14 -22.79 -6.17 3.91
C TRP A 14 -22.14 -7.54 3.65
N HIS A 15 -22.39 -8.10 2.48
CA HIS A 15 -21.66 -9.28 2.03
C HIS A 15 -20.27 -8.86 1.57
N HIS A 16 -19.24 -9.56 2.00
CA HIS A 16 -17.83 -9.34 1.63
C HIS A 16 -17.54 -9.40 0.11
N ASP A 17 -18.53 -9.82 -0.69
CA ASP A 17 -18.41 -10.03 -2.14
C ASP A 17 -18.80 -8.81 -3.00
N ASP A 18 -19.30 -7.72 -2.40
CA ASP A 18 -19.85 -6.55 -3.12
C ASP A 18 -18.89 -5.35 -3.20
N VAL A 19 -17.58 -5.53 -2.89
CA VAL A 19 -16.62 -4.43 -3.03
C VAL A 19 -16.09 -4.40 -4.46
N ASP A 20 -16.53 -3.43 -5.24
CA ASP A 20 -16.11 -3.25 -6.64
C ASP A 20 -14.65 -2.74 -6.76
N TYR A 21 -14.11 -2.18 -5.69
CA TYR A 21 -12.78 -1.58 -5.64
C TYR A 21 -11.90 -2.20 -4.56
N LEU A 22 -10.60 -2.25 -4.84
CA LEU A 22 -9.54 -2.65 -3.93
C LEU A 22 -8.53 -1.51 -3.81
N LEU A 23 -7.81 -1.47 -2.70
CA LEU A 23 -6.78 -0.48 -2.44
C LEU A 23 -5.42 -1.01 -2.90
N ALA A 24 -4.85 -0.39 -3.92
CA ALA A 24 -3.45 -0.59 -4.28
C ALA A 24 -2.55 0.39 -3.51
N GLN A 25 -1.37 -0.07 -3.16
CA GLN A 25 -0.32 0.76 -2.59
C GLN A 25 1.03 0.44 -3.21
N VAL A 26 1.87 1.44 -3.35
CA VAL A 26 3.30 1.31 -3.62
C VAL A 26 4.10 2.03 -2.55
N ASN A 27 5.23 1.45 -2.18
CA ASN A 27 6.24 2.10 -1.36
C ASN A 27 7.61 1.91 -2.02
N ILE A 28 8.37 3.00 -2.14
CA ILE A 28 9.71 3.00 -2.72
C ILE A 28 10.73 3.45 -1.71
N ALA A 29 11.95 2.92 -1.83
CA ALA A 29 13.05 3.28 -0.96
C ALA A 29 14.37 3.34 -1.74
N ARG A 30 15.13 4.44 -1.61
CA ARG A 30 16.47 4.58 -2.17
C ARG A 30 17.47 3.86 -1.27
N MET A 31 18.14 2.84 -1.82
CA MET A 31 19.12 2.04 -1.09
C MET A 31 20.42 2.81 -0.90
N ARG A 32 21.00 2.73 0.31
CA ARG A 32 22.31 3.33 0.61
C ARG A 32 23.47 2.56 -0.02
N GLU A 33 23.30 1.25 -0.16
CA GLU A 33 24.26 0.32 -0.74
C GLU A 33 23.54 -0.75 -1.55
N PRO A 34 24.19 -1.52 -2.41
CA PRO A 34 23.59 -2.65 -3.11
C PRO A 34 23.00 -3.69 -2.15
N LEU A 35 21.98 -4.42 -2.60
CA LEU A 35 21.28 -5.42 -1.77
C LEU A 35 22.17 -6.54 -1.23
N ASP A 36 23.21 -6.89 -1.96
CA ASP A 36 24.21 -7.91 -1.58
C ASP A 36 25.28 -7.39 -0.61
N SER A 37 25.21 -6.11 -0.23
CA SER A 37 26.16 -5.53 0.73
C SER A 37 25.90 -6.06 2.15
N PRO A 38 26.95 -6.17 2.99
CA PRO A 38 26.81 -6.54 4.40
C PRO A 38 25.86 -5.62 5.18
N ARG A 39 25.72 -4.36 4.73
CA ARG A 39 24.84 -3.39 5.38
C ARG A 39 23.36 -3.74 5.24
N LEU A 40 22.98 -4.31 4.09
CA LEU A 40 21.59 -4.69 3.82
C LEU A 40 21.27 -6.14 4.21
N ALA A 41 22.25 -6.93 4.68
CA ALA A 41 22.02 -8.33 5.03
C ALA A 41 20.86 -8.55 6.01
N ASP A 42 20.75 -7.72 7.06
CA ASP A 42 19.67 -7.79 8.02
C ASP A 42 18.31 -7.42 7.39
N PHE A 43 18.29 -6.48 6.44
CA PHE A 43 17.08 -6.13 5.71
C PHE A 43 16.64 -7.30 4.82
N VAL A 44 17.56 -7.87 4.05
CA VAL A 44 17.25 -9.04 3.19
C VAL A 44 16.74 -10.21 4.02
N ALA A 45 17.34 -10.48 5.18
CA ALA A 45 16.90 -11.52 6.09
C ALA A 45 15.49 -11.25 6.69
N ALA A 46 15.05 -9.99 6.75
CA ALA A 46 13.73 -9.62 7.26
C ALA A 46 12.62 -9.70 6.19
N LEU A 47 12.95 -9.83 4.90
CA LEU A 47 11.95 -9.83 3.81
C LEU A 47 10.93 -10.97 3.94
N ASP A 48 11.40 -12.21 4.06
CA ASP A 48 10.50 -13.37 4.13
C ASP A 48 9.57 -13.34 5.34
N PRO A 49 10.05 -13.07 6.58
CA PRO A 49 9.16 -12.93 7.74
C PRO A 49 8.13 -11.82 7.58
N VAL A 50 8.51 -10.66 7.02
CA VAL A 50 7.61 -9.51 6.85
C VAL A 50 6.58 -9.80 5.75
N ASN A 51 6.99 -10.41 4.65
CA ASN A 51 6.10 -10.82 3.58
C ASN A 51 5.08 -11.87 4.07
N ALA A 52 5.52 -12.85 4.87
CA ALA A 52 4.62 -13.84 5.46
C ALA A 52 3.56 -13.22 6.38
N VAL A 53 3.91 -12.17 7.13
CA VAL A 53 2.94 -11.41 7.94
C VAL A 53 1.95 -10.67 7.06
N ALA A 54 2.39 -10.09 5.94
CA ALA A 54 1.50 -9.45 4.97
C ALA A 54 0.54 -10.46 4.35
N ASP A 55 1.06 -11.58 3.85
CA ASP A 55 0.28 -12.64 3.20
C ASP A 55 -0.80 -13.24 4.12
N ALA A 56 -0.58 -13.23 5.43
CA ALA A 56 -1.52 -13.72 6.44
C ALA A 56 -2.43 -12.62 7.04
N ALA A 57 -2.23 -11.35 6.66
CA ALA A 57 -2.97 -10.24 7.23
C ALA A 57 -4.43 -10.20 6.73
N PRO A 58 -5.42 -9.95 7.59
CA PRO A 58 -6.80 -9.76 7.16
C PRO A 58 -6.92 -8.65 6.11
N GLY A 59 -7.63 -8.94 5.02
CA GLY A 59 -7.82 -8.01 3.91
C GLY A 59 -6.64 -7.87 2.96
N PHE A 60 -5.60 -8.69 3.11
CA PHE A 60 -4.54 -8.79 2.10
C PHE A 60 -5.07 -9.53 0.86
N VAL A 61 -4.72 -9.01 -0.34
CA VAL A 61 -5.19 -9.57 -1.62
C VAL A 61 -4.01 -10.04 -2.48
N TRP A 62 -2.98 -9.20 -2.64
CA TRP A 62 -1.88 -9.47 -3.55
C TRP A 62 -0.66 -8.61 -3.21
N ARG A 63 0.53 -9.08 -3.56
CA ARG A 63 1.76 -8.28 -3.58
C ARG A 63 2.64 -8.58 -4.77
N LEU A 64 3.42 -7.58 -5.17
CA LEU A 64 4.44 -7.71 -6.20
C LEU A 64 5.54 -8.67 -5.73
N GLN A 65 5.84 -9.65 -6.54
CA GLN A 65 6.90 -10.61 -6.29
C GLN A 65 7.40 -11.23 -7.61
N THR A 66 8.65 -11.64 -7.63
CA THR A 66 9.23 -12.50 -8.65
C THR A 66 9.11 -13.98 -8.24
N GLU A 67 9.64 -14.88 -9.03
CA GLU A 67 9.69 -16.32 -8.70
C GLU A 67 10.40 -16.60 -7.36
N ASP A 68 11.30 -15.71 -6.94
CA ASP A 68 11.99 -15.79 -5.64
C ASP A 68 11.12 -15.40 -4.44
N GLY A 69 9.85 -15.08 -4.66
CA GLY A 69 8.89 -14.77 -3.59
C GLY A 69 9.00 -13.36 -3.01
N ASN A 70 9.80 -12.46 -3.60
CA ASN A 70 9.94 -11.07 -3.19
C ASN A 70 10.10 -10.15 -4.43
N ALA A 71 10.14 -8.83 -4.23
CA ALA A 71 10.23 -7.83 -5.30
C ALA A 71 11.65 -7.27 -5.51
N THR A 72 12.68 -7.85 -4.92
CA THR A 72 14.06 -7.29 -4.96
C THR A 72 14.69 -7.26 -6.34
N ALA A 73 14.25 -8.13 -7.25
CA ALA A 73 14.71 -8.17 -8.64
C ALA A 73 13.84 -7.32 -9.59
N VAL A 74 12.84 -6.61 -9.08
CA VAL A 74 12.00 -5.73 -9.89
C VAL A 74 12.73 -4.41 -10.14
N HIS A 75 12.93 -4.07 -11.41
CA HIS A 75 13.51 -2.81 -11.84
C HIS A 75 12.39 -1.83 -12.22
N ALA A 76 12.13 -0.87 -11.33
CA ALA A 76 11.16 0.20 -11.54
C ALA A 76 11.63 1.46 -10.79
N PHE A 77 11.03 2.61 -11.08
CA PHE A 77 11.41 3.89 -10.48
C PHE A 77 12.89 4.27 -10.70
N GLU A 78 13.49 3.83 -11.81
CA GLU A 78 14.90 4.10 -12.12
C GLU A 78 15.23 5.61 -12.21
N TRP A 79 14.23 6.43 -12.58
CA TRP A 79 14.31 7.89 -12.59
C TRP A 79 14.46 8.51 -11.20
N ASP A 80 14.10 7.78 -10.12
CA ASP A 80 14.11 8.25 -8.74
C ASP A 80 15.38 7.86 -7.96
N ARG A 81 16.42 7.39 -8.61
CA ARG A 81 17.65 6.89 -7.95
C ARG A 81 18.40 7.96 -7.18
N ALA A 82 18.41 9.21 -7.68
CA ALA A 82 19.11 10.35 -7.05
C ALA A 82 20.55 10.04 -6.58
N GLY A 83 21.30 9.21 -7.32
CA GLY A 83 22.65 8.79 -6.96
C GLY A 83 22.77 7.66 -5.94
N SER A 84 21.64 7.10 -5.45
CA SER A 84 21.63 5.93 -4.58
C SER A 84 22.09 4.65 -5.29
N ALA A 85 22.26 3.56 -4.52
CA ALA A 85 22.62 2.25 -5.08
C ALA A 85 21.48 1.59 -5.87
N GLY A 86 20.29 2.15 -5.86
CA GLY A 86 19.09 1.69 -6.57
C GLY A 86 17.83 2.02 -5.79
N VAL A 87 16.67 1.75 -6.42
CA VAL A 87 15.36 1.91 -5.80
C VAL A 87 14.77 0.54 -5.54
N LEU A 88 14.38 0.30 -4.30
CA LEU A 88 13.58 -0.86 -3.93
C LEU A 88 12.11 -0.50 -4.04
N VAL A 89 11.33 -1.38 -4.64
CA VAL A 89 9.87 -1.23 -4.82
C VAL A 89 9.15 -2.28 -4.00
N ASN A 90 8.16 -1.86 -3.24
CA ASN A 90 7.19 -2.74 -2.61
C ASN A 90 5.79 -2.31 -3.05
N MET A 91 5.00 -3.22 -3.58
CA MET A 91 3.63 -2.95 -4.02
C MET A 91 2.70 -4.06 -3.58
N SER A 92 1.52 -3.71 -3.10
CA SER A 92 0.51 -4.65 -2.61
C SER A 92 -0.91 -4.12 -2.80
N VAL A 93 -1.88 -5.04 -2.72
CA VAL A 93 -3.32 -4.76 -2.85
C VAL A 93 -4.04 -5.26 -1.62
N TRP A 94 -4.99 -4.48 -1.14
CA TRP A 94 -5.73 -4.67 0.10
C TRP A 94 -7.22 -4.45 -0.10
N GLU A 95 -8.06 -5.03 0.75
CA GLU A 95 -9.51 -4.81 0.69
C GLU A 95 -9.91 -3.39 1.10
N SER A 96 -9.15 -2.75 2.00
CA SER A 96 -9.46 -1.40 2.50
C SER A 96 -8.23 -0.66 3.03
N VAL A 97 -8.41 0.64 3.30
CA VAL A 97 -7.40 1.49 3.95
C VAL A 97 -7.11 0.99 5.37
N GLU A 98 -8.13 0.54 6.09
CA GLU A 98 -8.03 0.03 7.46
C GLU A 98 -7.22 -1.28 7.51
N ALA A 99 -7.42 -2.18 6.54
CA ALA A 99 -6.66 -3.43 6.44
C ALA A 99 -5.16 -3.15 6.23
N LEU A 100 -4.84 -2.26 5.28
CA LEU A 100 -3.46 -1.82 5.08
C LEU A 100 -2.88 -1.17 6.33
N ALA A 101 -3.63 -0.27 6.99
CA ALA A 101 -3.19 0.42 8.19
C ALA A 101 -2.89 -0.58 9.32
N ALA A 102 -3.78 -1.54 9.56
CA ALA A 102 -3.57 -2.57 10.57
C ALA A 102 -2.27 -3.36 10.34
N TYR A 103 -1.94 -3.68 9.10
CA TYR A 103 -0.66 -4.31 8.75
C TYR A 103 0.53 -3.37 8.97
N VAL A 104 0.49 -2.15 8.42
CA VAL A 104 1.59 -1.17 8.50
C VAL A 104 1.94 -0.84 9.94
N TYR A 105 0.95 -0.79 10.84
CA TYR A 105 1.14 -0.49 12.26
C TYR A 105 1.26 -1.74 13.13
N SER A 106 1.33 -2.95 12.55
CA SER A 106 1.64 -4.19 13.30
C SER A 106 3.05 -4.12 13.90
N ASP A 107 3.28 -4.83 14.99
CA ASP A 107 4.56 -4.80 15.71
C ASP A 107 5.72 -5.28 14.83
N THR A 108 5.51 -6.32 14.03
CA THR A 108 6.52 -6.87 13.12
C THR A 108 6.95 -5.86 12.06
N HIS A 109 5.99 -5.21 11.40
CA HIS A 109 6.29 -4.21 10.38
C HIS A 109 6.93 -2.95 10.99
N ARG A 110 6.47 -2.51 12.17
CA ARG A 110 7.07 -1.39 12.91
C ARG A 110 8.53 -1.62 13.28
N GLU A 111 8.93 -2.84 13.61
CA GLU A 111 10.33 -3.18 13.90
C GLU A 111 11.24 -2.88 12.71
N VAL A 112 10.84 -3.31 11.51
CA VAL A 112 11.56 -3.02 10.26
C VAL A 112 11.58 -1.51 9.96
N LEU A 113 10.44 -0.83 10.12
CA LEU A 113 10.36 0.61 9.91
C LEU A 113 11.29 1.42 10.83
N ARG A 114 11.47 1.02 12.10
CA ARG A 114 12.39 1.68 13.03
C ARG A 114 13.84 1.62 12.55
N ARG A 115 14.21 0.52 11.88
CA ARG A 115 15.57 0.27 11.39
C ARG A 115 15.82 0.82 9.98
N ARG A 116 14.81 1.28 9.25
CA ARG A 116 14.88 1.66 7.82
C ARG A 116 16.00 2.65 7.51
N ARG A 117 16.33 3.58 8.43
CA ARG A 117 17.41 4.57 8.24
C ARG A 117 18.82 3.95 8.16
N GLN A 118 18.97 2.71 8.56
CA GLN A 118 20.22 1.98 8.42
C GLN A 118 20.46 1.56 6.97
N TRP A 119 19.37 1.27 6.24
CA TRP A 119 19.38 0.68 4.91
C TRP A 119 19.08 1.67 3.80
N PHE A 120 18.17 2.63 4.09
CA PHE A 120 17.60 3.52 3.09
C PHE A 120 17.94 4.99 3.36
N GLU A 121 17.97 5.77 2.30
CA GLU A 121 18.10 7.22 2.36
C GLU A 121 16.82 7.85 2.88
N ARG A 122 16.96 9.04 3.47
CA ARG A 122 15.79 9.87 3.79
C ARG A 122 15.35 10.59 2.53
N MET A 123 14.12 10.36 2.13
CA MET A 123 13.50 11.09 1.03
C MET A 123 12.65 12.23 1.60
N ALA A 124 12.73 13.40 0.98
CA ALA A 124 11.88 14.54 1.32
C ALA A 124 10.51 14.45 0.62
N GLU A 125 10.51 13.82 -0.56
CA GLU A 125 9.35 13.61 -1.40
C GLU A 125 8.50 12.43 -0.91
N ALA A 126 7.25 12.33 -1.39
CA ALA A 126 6.40 11.18 -1.12
C ALA A 126 7.07 9.88 -1.57
N GLN A 127 7.12 8.90 -0.66
CA GLN A 127 7.72 7.58 -0.86
C GLN A 127 6.66 6.50 -1.07
N ALA A 128 5.41 6.78 -0.72
CA ALA A 128 4.30 5.87 -0.83
C ALA A 128 3.11 6.55 -1.47
N ALA A 129 2.44 5.86 -2.36
CA ALA A 129 1.18 6.27 -2.97
C ALA A 129 0.15 5.16 -2.84
N LEU A 130 -1.09 5.55 -2.59
CA LEU A 130 -2.26 4.70 -2.54
C LEU A 130 -3.24 5.14 -3.63
N TRP A 131 -3.97 4.19 -4.20
CA TRP A 131 -5.05 4.45 -5.17
C TRP A 131 -6.05 3.30 -5.20
N TRP A 132 -7.25 3.60 -5.67
CA TRP A 132 -8.28 2.58 -5.86
C TRP A 132 -8.16 1.92 -7.23
N ILE A 133 -8.29 0.61 -7.27
CA ILE A 133 -8.33 -0.21 -8.48
C ILE A 133 -9.62 -1.03 -8.52
N GLN A 134 -10.12 -1.36 -9.70
CA GLN A 134 -11.24 -2.28 -9.81
C GLN A 134 -10.84 -3.69 -9.38
N ARG A 135 -11.74 -4.42 -8.74
CA ARG A 135 -11.54 -5.83 -8.39
C ARG A 135 -11.19 -6.64 -9.65
N GLY A 136 -10.13 -7.43 -9.58
CA GLY A 136 -9.61 -8.21 -10.70
C GLY A 136 -8.51 -7.50 -11.51
N HIS A 137 -8.28 -6.20 -11.29
CA HIS A 137 -7.09 -5.53 -11.82
C HIS A 137 -5.86 -5.85 -10.98
N THR A 138 -4.74 -6.16 -11.63
CA THR A 138 -3.42 -6.29 -10.98
C THR A 138 -2.60 -5.07 -11.39
N PRO A 139 -2.20 -4.21 -10.43
CA PRO A 139 -1.48 -3.00 -10.76
C PRO A 139 -0.08 -3.31 -11.29
N ALA A 140 0.37 -2.55 -12.29
CA ALA A 140 1.70 -2.63 -12.86
C ALA A 140 2.64 -1.55 -12.28
N THR A 141 3.94 -1.71 -12.48
CA THR A 141 4.95 -0.79 -11.94
C THR A 141 4.91 0.59 -12.59
N ASP A 142 4.60 0.68 -13.89
CA ASP A 142 4.41 1.93 -14.62
C ASP A 142 3.18 2.71 -14.09
N GLU A 143 2.08 2.02 -13.81
CA GLU A 143 0.93 2.63 -13.15
C GLU A 143 1.34 3.21 -11.78
N ALA A 144 2.11 2.46 -10.99
CA ALA A 144 2.59 2.91 -9.69
C ALA A 144 3.52 4.13 -9.80
N GLU A 145 4.39 4.17 -10.83
CA GLU A 145 5.24 5.32 -11.11
C GLU A 145 4.42 6.59 -11.38
N GLU A 146 3.39 6.48 -12.23
CA GLU A 146 2.47 7.59 -12.50
C GLU A 146 1.78 8.11 -11.22
N ARG A 147 1.35 7.20 -10.31
CA ARG A 147 0.73 7.57 -9.04
C ARG A 147 1.68 8.33 -8.13
N VAL A 148 2.93 7.90 -8.02
CA VAL A 148 3.95 8.59 -7.20
C VAL A 148 4.28 9.95 -7.79
N VAL A 149 4.47 10.07 -9.12
CA VAL A 149 4.71 11.35 -9.78
C VAL A 149 3.56 12.31 -9.54
N HIS A 150 2.32 11.86 -9.77
CA HIS A 150 1.13 12.68 -9.52
C HIS A 150 1.04 13.17 -8.08
N LEU A 151 1.26 12.27 -7.11
CA LEU A 151 1.20 12.61 -5.69
C LEU A 151 2.26 13.65 -5.29
N ARG A 152 3.45 13.59 -5.88
CA ARG A 152 4.52 14.57 -5.65
C ARG A 152 4.23 15.93 -6.24
N GLU A 153 3.57 15.97 -7.39
CA GLU A 153 3.27 17.21 -8.11
C GLU A 153 2.02 17.93 -7.56
N PHE A 154 0.96 17.17 -7.29
CA PHE A 154 -0.36 17.73 -6.96
C PHE A 154 -0.78 17.52 -5.50
N GLY A 155 -0.05 16.71 -4.73
CA GLY A 155 -0.47 16.27 -3.41
C GLY A 155 -1.59 15.22 -3.47
N PRO A 156 -2.21 14.88 -2.32
CA PRO A 156 -3.28 13.88 -2.26
C PRO A 156 -4.52 14.30 -3.04
N THR A 157 -4.95 13.42 -3.97
CA THR A 157 -6.16 13.54 -4.78
C THR A 157 -6.84 12.16 -4.88
N PRO A 158 -8.10 12.04 -5.38
CA PRO A 158 -8.70 10.72 -5.63
C PRO A 158 -7.90 9.81 -6.58
N TYR A 159 -7.00 10.39 -7.40
CA TYR A 159 -6.15 9.65 -8.33
C TYR A 159 -4.95 8.98 -7.62
N ALA A 160 -4.33 9.68 -6.66
CA ALA A 160 -3.25 9.16 -5.84
C ALA A 160 -3.24 9.89 -4.49
N PHE A 161 -3.15 9.15 -3.39
CA PHE A 161 -3.25 9.69 -2.04
C PHE A 161 -2.31 8.99 -1.06
N THR A 162 -2.35 9.39 0.20
CA THR A 162 -1.51 8.81 1.26
C THR A 162 -2.38 8.12 2.32
N LEU A 163 -1.76 7.31 3.17
CA LEU A 163 -2.47 6.75 4.32
C LEU A 163 -2.98 7.84 5.28
N LYS A 164 -2.25 8.96 5.38
CA LYS A 164 -2.62 10.09 6.24
C LYS A 164 -3.82 10.88 5.73
N GLU A 165 -3.91 11.06 4.42
CA GLU A 165 -5.01 11.75 3.76
C GLU A 165 -5.44 10.91 2.56
N HIS A 166 -6.61 10.28 2.67
CA HIS A 166 -7.12 9.33 1.69
C HIS A 166 -8.52 9.68 1.22
N PHE A 167 -8.98 9.05 0.18
CA PHE A 167 -10.28 9.27 -0.46
C PHE A 167 -11.07 7.96 -0.47
N PRO A 168 -12.41 8.02 -0.42
CA PRO A 168 -13.24 6.83 -0.56
C PRO A 168 -13.12 6.22 -1.97
N PRO A 169 -13.54 4.96 -2.17
CA PRO A 169 -13.68 4.38 -3.50
C PRO A 169 -14.56 5.22 -4.43
N PRO A 170 -14.34 5.15 -5.76
CA PRO A 170 -15.05 5.98 -6.74
C PRO A 170 -16.57 5.84 -6.79
N ASP A 171 -17.12 4.73 -6.30
CA ASP A 171 -18.55 4.44 -6.21
C ASP A 171 -19.23 5.10 -5.00
N VAL A 172 -18.45 5.59 -4.04
CA VAL A 172 -18.95 6.31 -2.87
C VAL A 172 -19.04 7.80 -3.18
N THR A 173 -20.27 8.27 -3.49
CA THR A 173 -20.50 9.67 -3.83
C THR A 173 -20.48 10.59 -2.61
N GLY A 174 -19.87 11.77 -2.74
CA GLY A 174 -20.05 12.91 -1.83
C GLY A 174 -19.02 13.08 -0.74
N SER A 175 -17.91 12.37 -0.78
CA SER A 175 -16.88 12.48 0.26
C SER A 175 -15.64 13.21 -0.24
N GLY A 176 -15.26 14.27 0.45
CA GLY A 176 -13.94 14.89 0.33
C GLY A 176 -12.86 14.00 0.95
N PRO A 177 -11.62 14.50 1.08
CA PRO A 177 -10.52 13.77 1.68
C PRO A 177 -10.83 13.39 3.14
N ILE A 178 -10.51 12.16 3.50
CA ILE A 178 -10.61 11.62 4.86
C ILE A 178 -9.21 11.70 5.47
N ARG A 179 -9.10 12.28 6.67
CA ARG A 179 -7.84 12.30 7.42
C ARG A 179 -7.82 11.17 8.42
N SER A 180 -6.78 10.37 8.35
CA SER A 180 -6.55 9.30 9.30
C SER A 180 -6.25 9.84 10.70
N PRO A 181 -6.55 9.07 11.75
CA PRO A 181 -6.15 9.38 13.11
C PRO A 181 -4.64 9.63 13.22
N GLU A 182 -4.23 10.47 14.18
CA GLU A 182 -2.80 10.80 14.39
C GLU A 182 -1.94 9.55 14.66
N GLU A 183 -2.51 8.50 15.23
CA GLU A 183 -1.85 7.22 15.47
C GLU A 183 -1.41 6.49 14.19
N TRP A 184 -1.99 6.85 13.03
CA TRP A 184 -1.60 6.35 11.70
C TRP A 184 -0.50 7.20 11.04
N THR A 185 0.17 8.03 11.78
CA THR A 185 1.35 8.72 11.28
C THR A 185 2.55 7.79 11.33
N CYS A 186 3.14 7.50 10.17
CA CYS A 186 4.39 6.75 10.10
C CYS A 186 5.45 7.53 10.90
N PRO A 187 6.16 6.94 11.87
CA PRO A 187 7.24 7.64 12.57
C PRO A 187 8.30 8.07 11.53
N VAL A 188 8.52 9.37 11.43
CA VAL A 188 9.45 10.03 10.48
C VAL A 188 10.91 9.74 10.85
#